data_2536f9991813339868a5419d36786d40
#
_entry.id   2536f9991813339868a5419d36786d40
#
_cell.length_a   1.000
_cell.length_b   1.000
_cell.length_c   1.000
_cell.angle_alpha   90.00
_cell.angle_beta   90.00
_cell.angle_gamma   90.00
#
_symmetry.space_group_name_H-M   'P 1'
#
loop_
_entity.id
_entity.type
_entity.pdbx_description
1 polymer ?
#
loop_
_entity_poly.entity_id
_entity_poly.type
_entity_poly.pdbx_seq_one_letter_code
_entity_poly.pdbx_strand_id
1 'polypeptide(L)'
;PEQISKVTWVPVDAIEELAKDIAANPAGTLFVEGMGPNHFFNNDNKDRTIILVAALTDNVGHYGGTVGSYAGNYRLATFSCISQ
;
A
#
# COMPACT_ATOMS: atom_id res chain seq x y z
N PRO A 1 -13.77 6.05 -10.96
CA PRO A 1 -14.11 5.94 -9.53
C PRO A 1 -15.49 5.36 -9.27
N GLU A 2 -16.46 5.55 -10.17
CA GLU A 2 -17.84 5.08 -9.96
C GLU A 2 -17.93 3.55 -9.88
N GLN A 3 -17.21 2.83 -10.72
CA GLN A 3 -17.16 1.36 -10.68
C GLN A 3 -16.53 0.85 -9.38
N ILE A 4 -15.47 1.48 -8.94
CA ILE A 4 -14.79 1.13 -7.70
C ILE A 4 -15.68 1.43 -6.49
N SER A 5 -16.38 2.56 -6.51
CA SER A 5 -17.34 2.91 -5.46
C SER A 5 -18.44 1.84 -5.31
N LYS A 6 -18.94 1.30 -6.41
CA LYS A 6 -19.96 0.24 -6.38
C LYS A 6 -19.43 -1.06 -5.77
N VAL A 7 -18.18 -1.38 -6.00
CA VAL A 7 -17.57 -2.63 -5.50
C VAL A 7 -17.12 -2.49 -4.05
N THR A 8 -16.54 -1.36 -3.68
CA THR A 8 -15.93 -1.15 -2.36
C THR A 8 -16.85 -0.49 -1.35
N TRP A 9 -17.97 0.07 -1.79
CA TRP A 9 -18.90 0.90 -1.00
C TRP A 9 -18.27 2.21 -0.49
N VAL A 10 -17.07 2.55 -0.94
CA VAL A 10 -16.43 3.83 -0.63
C VAL A 10 -17.05 4.93 -1.52
N PRO A 11 -17.51 6.05 -0.96
CA PRO A 11 -18.04 7.13 -1.76
C PRO A 11 -17.03 7.67 -2.78
N VAL A 12 -17.51 8.05 -3.96
CA VAL A 12 -16.65 8.61 -5.02
C VAL A 12 -15.88 9.84 -4.52
N ASP A 13 -16.55 10.71 -3.78
CA ASP A 13 -15.93 11.93 -3.22
C ASP A 13 -14.73 11.60 -2.33
N ALA A 14 -14.83 10.56 -1.51
CA ALA A 14 -13.74 10.13 -0.63
C ALA A 14 -12.55 9.60 -1.43
N ILE A 15 -12.80 8.86 -2.52
CA ILE A 15 -11.74 8.36 -3.41
C ILE A 15 -11.00 9.53 -4.07
N GLU A 16 -11.74 10.49 -4.60
CA GLU A 16 -11.18 11.67 -5.26
C GLU A 16 -10.42 12.56 -4.29
N GLU A 17 -10.94 12.79 -3.09
CA GLU A 17 -10.30 13.56 -2.05
C GLU A 17 -8.96 12.93 -1.63
N LEU A 18 -8.94 11.62 -1.39
CA LEU A 18 -7.72 10.91 -1.06
C LEU A 18 -6.67 11.03 -2.16
N ALA A 19 -7.06 10.87 -3.42
CA ALA A 19 -6.16 11.00 -4.55
C ALA A 19 -5.56 12.42 -4.64
N LYS A 20 -6.38 13.45 -4.41
CA LYS A 20 -5.92 14.84 -4.40
C LYS A 20 -4.98 15.13 -3.25
N ASP A 21 -5.25 14.61 -2.07
CA ASP A 21 -4.39 14.79 -0.89
C ASP A 21 -3.01 14.16 -1.10
N ILE A 22 -2.96 12.96 -1.65
CA ILE A 22 -1.69 12.29 -1.97
C ILE A 22 -0.93 13.09 -3.02
N ALA A 23 -1.59 13.54 -4.08
CA ALA A 23 -0.96 14.30 -5.16
C ALA A 23 -0.48 15.69 -4.69
N ALA A 24 -1.15 16.29 -3.72
CA ALA A 24 -0.76 17.59 -3.16
C ALA A 24 0.44 17.53 -2.22
N ASN A 25 0.83 16.33 -1.77
CA ASN A 25 1.92 16.13 -0.81
C ASN A 25 2.98 15.17 -1.36
N PRO A 26 3.68 15.53 -2.45
CA PRO A 26 4.77 14.71 -2.96
C PRO A 26 5.88 14.62 -1.92
N ALA A 27 6.49 13.44 -1.79
CA ALA A 27 7.49 13.14 -0.77
C ALA A 27 6.98 13.24 0.69
N GLY A 28 5.69 13.50 0.90
CA GLY A 28 5.09 13.68 2.22
C GLY A 28 4.10 12.58 2.61
N THR A 29 3.92 11.55 1.79
CA THR A 29 2.96 10.46 2.04
C THR A 29 3.69 9.16 2.31
N LEU A 30 3.41 8.55 3.45
CA LEU A 30 3.89 7.22 3.81
C LEU A 30 2.74 6.22 3.70
N PHE A 31 2.93 5.20 2.87
CA PHE A 31 2.00 4.09 2.76
C PHE A 31 2.45 2.97 3.69
N VAL A 32 1.61 2.61 4.64
CA VAL A 32 1.90 1.53 5.58
C VAL A 32 1.07 0.31 5.21
N GLU A 33 1.76 -0.75 4.86
CA GLU A 33 1.14 -2.02 4.50
C GLU A 33 1.25 -3.03 5.62
N GLY A 34 0.27 -3.92 5.70
CA GLY A 34 0.23 -4.95 6.71
C GLY A 34 -0.29 -6.27 6.16
N MET A 35 -0.48 -7.22 7.05
CA MET A 35 -0.82 -8.59 6.69
C MET A 35 -2.32 -8.83 6.44
N GLY A 36 -3.20 -7.98 6.94
CA GLY A 36 -4.64 -8.19 6.81
C GLY A 36 -5.09 -8.48 5.38
N PRO A 37 -4.92 -7.55 4.46
CA PRO A 37 -5.27 -7.78 3.06
C PRO A 37 -4.46 -8.86 2.38
N ASN A 38 -3.27 -9.21 2.89
CA ASN A 38 -2.38 -10.19 2.26
C ASN A 38 -2.87 -11.63 2.36
N HIS A 39 -3.91 -11.89 3.13
CA HIS A 39 -4.50 -13.22 3.26
C HIS A 39 -5.62 -13.52 2.24
N PHE A 40 -5.82 -12.65 1.28
CA PHE A 40 -6.85 -12.81 0.26
C PHE A 40 -6.26 -13.15 -1.11
N PHE A 41 -7.10 -13.68 -1.99
CA PHE A 41 -6.72 -14.03 -3.34
C PHE A 41 -6.28 -12.79 -4.14
N ASN A 42 -5.22 -12.92 -4.94
CA ASN A 42 -4.64 -11.83 -5.75
C ASN A 42 -4.05 -10.66 -4.96
N ASN A 43 -3.60 -10.89 -3.75
CA ASN A 43 -3.07 -9.83 -2.88
C ASN A 43 -1.75 -9.22 -3.32
N ASP A 44 -0.96 -9.94 -4.07
CA ASP A 44 0.26 -9.42 -4.66
C ASP A 44 -0.01 -8.18 -5.53
N ASN A 45 -1.18 -8.13 -6.15
CA ASN A 45 -1.59 -6.96 -6.94
C ASN A 45 -1.83 -5.72 -6.09
N LYS A 46 -2.29 -5.88 -4.85
CA LYS A 46 -2.47 -4.75 -3.93
C LYS A 46 -1.15 -4.05 -3.63
N ASP A 47 -0.16 -4.81 -3.21
CA ASP A 47 1.15 -4.26 -2.86
C ASP A 47 1.82 -3.59 -4.06
N ARG A 48 1.76 -4.22 -5.22
CA ARG A 48 2.28 -3.65 -6.47
C ARG A 48 1.57 -2.35 -6.84
N THR A 49 0.27 -2.27 -6.63
CA THR A 49 -0.51 -1.07 -6.93
C THR A 49 -0.14 0.09 -5.99
N ILE A 50 0.04 -0.20 -4.71
CA ILE A 50 0.46 0.81 -3.73
C ILE A 50 1.86 1.34 -4.06
N ILE A 51 2.79 0.47 -4.39
CA ILE A 51 4.13 0.86 -4.83
C ILE A 51 4.07 1.73 -6.09
N LEU A 52 3.22 1.37 -7.04
CA LEU A 52 3.01 2.17 -8.25
C LEU A 52 2.49 3.57 -7.93
N VAL A 53 1.50 3.68 -7.05
CA VAL A 53 0.97 4.98 -6.61
C VAL A 53 2.05 5.80 -5.91
N ALA A 54 2.84 5.19 -5.05
CA ALA A 54 3.95 5.86 -4.39
C ALA A 54 5.00 6.39 -5.39
N ALA A 55 5.31 5.61 -6.42
CA ALA A 55 6.23 6.03 -7.47
C ALA A 55 5.67 7.17 -8.32
N LEU A 56 4.40 7.10 -8.71
CA LEU A 56 3.75 8.12 -9.53
C LEU A 56 3.57 9.46 -8.78
N THR A 57 3.51 9.43 -7.46
CA THR A 57 3.32 10.61 -6.62
C THR A 57 4.60 11.12 -5.96
N ASP A 58 5.76 10.65 -6.42
CA ASP A 58 7.09 11.03 -5.93
C ASP A 58 7.27 10.81 -4.42
N ASN A 59 6.84 9.65 -3.93
CA ASN A 59 6.97 9.29 -2.52
C ASN A 59 8.05 8.25 -2.25
N VAL A 60 8.73 7.74 -3.26
CA VAL A 60 9.78 6.73 -3.09
C VAL A 60 11.12 7.39 -2.79
N GLY A 61 11.79 6.92 -1.74
CA GLY A 61 13.15 7.35 -1.42
C GLY A 61 13.27 8.65 -0.65
N HIS A 62 12.18 9.21 -0.16
CA HIS A 62 12.17 10.43 0.63
C HIS A 62 11.96 10.14 2.12
N TYR A 63 12.57 10.94 2.97
CA TYR A 63 12.29 10.89 4.41
C TYR A 63 10.86 11.33 4.68
N GLY A 64 10.08 10.48 5.34
CA GLY A 64 8.66 10.73 5.61
C GLY A 64 7.71 10.31 4.50
N GLY A 65 8.22 10.02 3.32
CA GLY A 65 7.50 9.35 2.24
C GLY A 65 7.92 7.89 2.12
N THR A 66 7.38 7.16 1.24
CA THR A 66 7.72 5.79 0.84
C THR A 66 6.63 4.77 1.16
N VAL A 67 6.94 3.51 0.94
CA VAL A 67 6.07 2.38 1.33
C VAL A 67 6.76 1.62 2.45
N GLY A 68 6.08 1.51 3.58
CA GLY A 68 6.54 0.73 4.72
C GLY A 68 5.73 -0.56 4.85
N SER A 69 6.40 -1.68 5.04
CA SER A 69 5.77 -2.96 5.24
C SER A 69 6.22 -3.59 6.55
N TYR A 70 5.36 -4.45 7.11
CA TYR A 70 5.69 -5.24 8.29
C TYR A 70 6.69 -6.33 7.94
N ALA A 71 7.97 -6.01 8.02
CA ALA A 71 9.05 -6.86 7.52
C ALA A 71 9.36 -8.08 8.41
N GLY A 72 8.97 -8.07 9.67
CA GLY A 72 9.34 -9.11 10.65
C GLY A 72 8.81 -10.50 10.29
N ASN A 73 7.55 -10.58 9.87
CA ASN A 73 6.90 -11.85 9.57
C ASN A 73 7.39 -12.52 8.28
N TYR A 74 7.88 -11.76 7.32
CA TYR A 74 8.32 -12.31 6.04
C TYR A 74 9.67 -13.02 6.11
N ARG A 75 10.45 -12.76 7.14
CA ARG A 75 11.79 -13.32 7.29
C ARG A 75 11.88 -14.43 8.33
N LEU A 76 11.06 -14.40 9.36
CA LEU A 76 11.17 -15.34 10.48
C LEU A 76 10.62 -16.73 10.19
N ALA A 77 9.57 -16.85 9.39
CA ALA A 77 8.94 -18.13 9.14
C ALA A 77 9.77 -19.06 8.25
N THR A 78 10.65 -18.53 7.43
CA THR A 78 11.40 -19.33 6.46
C THR A 78 12.70 -19.89 7.01
N PHE A 79 13.29 -19.25 8.01
CA PHE A 79 14.61 -19.62 8.54
C PHE A 79 14.58 -20.41 9.83
N SER A 80 13.54 -20.32 10.62
CA SER A 80 13.45 -21.09 11.86
C SER A 80 13.23 -22.59 11.63
N CYS A 81 12.72 -22.97 10.45
CA CYS A 81 12.54 -24.37 10.10
C CYS A 81 13.79 -25.04 9.51
N ILE A 82 14.81 -24.27 9.15
CA ILE A 82 16.01 -24.81 8.50
C ILE A 82 17.16 -24.98 9.51
N SER A 83 17.07 -24.33 10.66
CA SER A 83 18.14 -24.39 11.70
C SER A 83 17.91 -25.47 12.74
N GLN A 84 16.95 -26.35 12.55
CA GLN A 84 16.74 -27.58 13.33
C GLN A 84 16.98 -28.79 12.46
#